data_990b7effb53ee2292ad7eb51acf67b37
#
_entry.id   990b7effb53ee2292ad7eb51acf67b37
#
_cell.length_a   1.000
_cell.length_b   1.000
_cell.length_c   1.000
_cell.angle_alpha   90.00
_cell.angle_beta   90.00
_cell.angle_gamma   90.00
#
_symmetry.space_group_name_H-M   'P 1'
#
loop_
_entity.id
_entity.type
_entity.pdbx_description
1 polymer ?
#
loop_
_entity_poly.entity_id
_entity_poly.type
_entity_poly.pdbx_seq_one_letter_code
_entity_poly.pdbx_strand_id
1 'polypeptide(L)' 'MILDTVNMIDILLVEDNPGDVRLTQIALRDSKIKNRINVVNDGVEAMAYLRREAKYADQPMPDIILLDLNLPRKNGREV' A
#
# COMPACT_ATOMS: atom_id res chain seq x y z
N MET A 1 4.90 26.40 2.44
CA MET A 1 4.98 26.17 3.49
C MET A 1 5.36 24.89 3.89
N ILE A 2 6.09 24.81 4.79
CA ILE A 2 6.57 23.68 5.25
C ILE A 2 5.61 22.70 5.65
N LEU A 3 4.46 23.09 5.96
CA LEU A 3 3.50 22.21 6.47
C LEU A 3 3.12 21.08 5.55
N ASP A 4 3.25 21.30 4.27
CA ASP A 4 2.87 20.26 3.36
C ASP A 4 3.68 19.01 3.46
N THR A 5 4.91 19.14 3.80
CA THR A 5 5.73 17.95 3.85
C THR A 5 5.45 17.15 5.08
N VAL A 6 5.00 17.78 6.14
CA VAL A 6 4.77 17.05 7.33
C VAL A 6 3.49 16.31 7.27
N ASN A 7 2.65 16.58 6.31
CA ASN A 7 1.39 15.92 6.23
C ASN A 7 1.34 14.78 5.23
N MET A 8 2.49 14.35 4.77
CA MET A 8 2.50 13.25 3.83
C MET A 8 2.19 11.95 4.55
N ILE A 9 1.28 11.17 3.99
CA ILE A 9 0.88 9.91 4.57
C ILE A 9 1.57 8.77 3.85
N ASP A 10 2.10 7.83 4.59
CA ASP A 10 2.73 6.66 4.00
C ASP A 10 1.73 5.53 3.95
N ILE A 11 1.52 4.97 2.78
CA ILE A 11 0.54 3.93 2.56
C ILE A 11 1.24 2.67 2.07
N LEU A 12 0.93 1.54 2.68
CA LEU A 12 1.43 0.26 2.22
C LEU A 12 0.27 -0.41 1.50
N LEU A 13 0.43 -0.65 0.21
CA LEU A 13 -0.62 -1.28 -0.58
C LEU A 13 -0.25 -2.74 -0.82
N VAL A 14 -1.10 -3.64 -0.41
CA VAL A 14 -0.88 -5.07 -0.59
C VAL A 14 -1.75 -5.52 -1.75
N GLU A 15 -1.13 -5.71 -2.91
CA GLU A 15 -1.88 -5.97 -4.11
C GLU A 15 -0.99 -6.67 -5.13
N ASP A 16 -1.43 -7.77 -5.69
CA ASP A 16 -0.62 -8.51 -6.63
C ASP A 16 -0.99 -8.28 -8.09
N ASN A 17 -2.03 -7.56 -8.35
CA ASN A 17 -2.45 -7.30 -9.74
C ASN A 17 -1.93 -5.96 -10.19
N PRO A 18 -1.05 -5.90 -11.20
CA PRO A 18 -0.47 -4.63 -11.61
C PRO A 18 -1.50 -3.60 -12.08
N GLY A 19 -2.58 -4.06 -12.69
CA GLY A 19 -3.61 -3.14 -13.14
C GLY A 19 -4.31 -2.48 -11.98
N ASP A 20 -4.57 -3.26 -10.92
CA ASP A 20 -5.24 -2.71 -9.76
C ASP A 20 -4.29 -1.80 -8.97
N VAL A 21 -3.02 -2.11 -8.96
CA VAL A 21 -2.02 -1.25 -8.33
C VAL A 21 -2.07 0.10 -9.02
N ARG A 22 -2.09 0.09 -10.38
CA ARG A 22 -2.08 1.32 -11.11
C ARG A 22 -3.31 2.14 -10.85
N LEU A 23 -4.48 1.51 -10.81
CA LEU A 23 -5.72 2.23 -10.56
C LEU A 23 -5.71 2.86 -9.17
N THR A 24 -5.21 2.14 -8.19
CA THR A 24 -5.15 2.65 -6.83
C THR A 24 -4.18 3.82 -6.76
N GLN A 25 -3.04 3.69 -7.44
CA GLN A 25 -2.07 4.77 -7.44
C GLN A 25 -2.63 6.02 -8.08
N ILE A 26 -3.38 5.88 -9.16
CA ILE A 26 -3.96 7.02 -9.82
C ILE A 26 -4.99 7.69 -8.92
N ALA A 27 -5.82 6.89 -8.28
CA ALA A 27 -6.84 7.44 -7.41
C ALA A 27 -6.23 8.21 -6.24
N LEU A 28 -5.17 7.66 -5.67
CA LEU A 28 -4.54 8.32 -4.55
C LEU A 28 -3.74 9.56 -4.95
N ARG A 29 -3.22 9.54 -6.18
CA ARG A 29 -2.48 10.67 -6.65
C ARG A 29 -3.41 11.86 -6.81
N ASP A 30 -4.67 11.61 -7.18
CA ASP A 30 -5.61 12.67 -7.38
C ASP A 30 -6.26 13.14 -6.08
N SER A 31 -5.95 12.51 -4.96
CA SER A 31 -6.56 12.93 -3.72
C SER A 31 -5.91 14.21 -3.24
N LYS A 32 -6.58 14.91 -2.36
CA LYS A 32 -6.04 16.15 -1.86
C LYS A 32 -5.02 15.93 -0.78
N ILE A 33 -4.88 14.71 -0.31
CA ILE A 33 -3.93 14.42 0.74
C ILE A 33 -2.66 13.91 0.13
N LYS A 34 -1.53 14.49 0.45
CA LYS A 34 -0.27 14.03 -0.09
C LYS A 34 0.05 12.68 0.48
N ASN A 35 0.46 11.77 -0.36
CA ASN A 35 0.72 10.42 0.08
C ASN A 35 1.87 9.80 -0.69
N ARG A 36 2.46 8.80 -0.08
CA ARG A 36 3.52 8.04 -0.71
C ARG A 36 3.10 6.59 -0.58
N ILE A 37 3.11 5.85 -1.68
CA ILE A 37 2.63 4.49 -1.71
C ILE A 37 3.77 3.53 -1.93
N ASN A 38 3.86 2.52 -1.08
CA ASN A 38 4.79 1.43 -1.29
C ASN A 38 3.95 0.20 -1.51
N VAL A 39 4.28 -0.58 -2.51
CA VAL A 39 3.48 -1.72 -2.92
C VAL A 39 4.18 -3.02 -2.61
N VAL A 40 3.47 -3.97 -2.04
CA VAL A 40 3.98 -5.32 -1.86
C VAL A 40 2.96 -6.26 -2.47
N ASN A 41 3.38 -7.42 -2.86
CA ASN A 41 2.54 -8.32 -3.62
C ASN A 41 1.63 -9.20 -2.82
N ASP A 42 1.95 -9.50 -1.60
CA ASP A 42 1.15 -10.43 -0.83
C ASP A 42 1.39 -10.24 0.66
N GLY A 43 0.72 -11.04 1.45
CA GLY A 43 0.80 -10.92 2.89
C GLY A 43 2.17 -11.22 3.46
N VAL A 44 2.90 -12.12 2.83
CA VAL A 44 4.22 -12.47 3.32
C VAL A 44 5.13 -11.26 3.17
N GLU A 45 5.06 -10.58 2.00
CA GLU A 45 5.85 -9.41 1.79
C GLU A 45 5.40 -8.26 2.69
N ALA A 46 4.10 -8.17 2.95
CA ALA A 46 3.58 -7.14 3.83
C ALA A 46 4.15 -7.31 5.23
N MET A 47 4.24 -8.54 5.71
CA MET A 47 4.77 -8.78 7.03
C MET A 47 6.27 -8.46 7.08
N ALA A 48 6.99 -8.80 6.01
CA ALA A 48 8.41 -8.49 5.95
C ALA A 48 8.62 -6.98 5.98
N TYR A 49 7.75 -6.25 5.28
CA TYR A 49 7.82 -4.80 5.27
C TYR A 49 7.61 -4.26 6.68
N LEU A 50 6.59 -4.74 7.35
CA LEU A 50 6.26 -4.24 8.68
C LEU A 50 7.31 -4.59 9.72
N ARG A 51 8.01 -5.70 9.51
CA ARG A 51 9.07 -6.08 10.42
C ARG A 51 10.38 -5.44 10.05
N ARG A 52 10.37 -4.67 8.96
CA ARG A 52 11.58 -4.01 8.49
C ARG A 52 12.69 -4.96 8.17
N GLU A 53 12.32 -6.09 7.57
CA GLU A 53 13.31 -7.10 7.25
C GLU A 53 14.05 -6.78 5.97
N ALA A 54 15.29 -7.18 5.92
CA ALA A 54 16.09 -7.14 4.71
C ALA A 54 15.88 -5.87 3.89
N LYS A 55 15.35 -6.01 2.70
CA LYS A 55 15.21 -4.88 1.80
C LYS A 55 14.28 -3.80 2.29
N TYR A 56 13.53 -4.07 3.33
CA TYR A 56 12.58 -3.09 3.82
C TYR A 56 13.09 -2.35 5.05
N ALA A 57 14.32 -2.58 5.44
CA ALA A 57 14.85 -2.00 6.66
C ALA A 57 14.79 -0.49 6.70
N ASP A 58 14.96 0.15 5.54
CA ASP A 58 14.97 1.60 5.50
C ASP A 58 13.66 2.22 5.08
N GLN A 59 12.63 1.43 4.94
CA GLN A 59 11.35 1.96 4.48
C GLN A 59 10.59 2.59 5.63
N PRO A 60 9.80 3.60 5.35
CA PRO A 60 9.03 4.24 6.41
C PRO A 60 7.92 3.33 6.89
N MET A 61 7.55 3.46 8.15
CA MET A 61 6.46 2.68 8.68
C MET A 61 5.17 3.26 8.10
N PRO A 62 4.25 2.47 7.61
CA PRO A 62 3.06 3.00 6.99
C PRO A 62 2.08 3.55 8.00
N ASP A 63 1.36 4.57 7.60
CA ASP A 63 0.29 5.12 8.41
C ASP A 63 -0.99 4.34 8.11
N ILE A 64 -1.12 3.83 6.90
CA ILE A 64 -2.31 3.10 6.48
C ILE A 64 -1.89 1.90 5.67
N ILE A 65 -2.59 0.80 5.84
CA ILE A 65 -2.35 -0.39 5.05
C ILE A 65 -3.62 -0.67 4.28
N LEU A 66 -3.52 -0.74 2.96
CA LEU A 66 -4.65 -1.05 2.11
C LEU A 66 -4.52 -2.47 1.61
N LEU A 67 -5.50 -3.29 1.92
CA LEU A 67 -5.50 -4.66 1.48
C LEU A 67 -6.49 -4.80 0.36
N ASP A 68 -6.11 -5.53 -0.68
CA ASP A 68 -7.01 -5.77 -1.78
C ASP A 68 -7.91 -6.92 -1.44
N LEU A 69 -9.14 -6.63 -1.21
CA LEU A 69 -10.09 -7.64 -0.88
C LEU A 69 -10.75 -8.27 -2.08
N ASN A 70 -10.32 -7.89 -3.29
CA ASN A 70 -10.83 -8.50 -4.41
C ASN A 70 -10.09 -9.67 -4.80
N LEU A 71 -9.35 -10.30 -3.97
CA LEU A 71 -8.57 -11.41 -4.28
C LEU A 71 -9.45 -12.45 -4.81
N PRO A 72 -9.03 -12.99 -5.79
CA PRO A 72 -9.76 -13.97 -6.41
C PRO A 72 -10.09 -15.11 -5.61
N ARG A 73 -10.00 -15.28 -4.87
CA ARG A 73 -10.19 -16.30 -4.23
C ARG A 73 -11.25 -16.74 -4.27
N LYS A 74 -11.53 -16.98 -4.25
CA LYS A 74 -12.31 -17.52 -4.10
C LYS A 74 -13.36 -17.23 -4.32
N ASN A 75 -13.68 -16.96 -4.61
CA ASN A 75 -14.69 -16.76 -4.88
C ASN A 75 -15.43 -16.32 -3.94
N GLY A 76 -15.72 -15.37 -4.06
CA GLY A 76 -16.36 -14.79 -3.16
C GLY A 76 -17.43 -15.54 -2.60
N ARG A 77 -17.93 -16.40 -3.21
CA ARG A 77 -18.88 -17.05 -2.73
C ARG A 77 -18.51 -17.93 -1.83
N GLU A 78 -17.46 -18.27 -1.87
CA GLU A 78 -17.05 -19.17 -1.01
C GLU A 78 -16.88 -18.55 0.14
N VAL A 79 -16.94 -17.45 0.18
CA VAL A 79 -16.72 -16.75 1.29
C VAL A 79 -17.85 -16.66 2.00
#